data_b847b8fa56834d60b81fb241f3d2d217
#
_entry.id   b847b8fa56834d60b81fb241f3d2d217
#
_cell.length_a   1.000
_cell.length_b   1.000
_cell.length_c   1.000
_cell.angle_alpha   90.00
_cell.angle_beta   90.00
_cell.angle_gamma   90.00
#
_symmetry.space_group_name_H-M   'P 1'
#
loop_
_entity.id
_entity.type
_entity.pdbx_description
1 polymer ?
#
loop_
_entity_poly.entity_id
_entity_poly.type
_entity_poly.pdbx_seq_one_letter_code
_entity_poly.pdbx_strand_id
1 'polypeptide(L)'
;MIAVGPGAKRWAIGDRVGRGWAGGHCFSCKNCRRGQFLFCDHGKVTGLSVDGGWAEYMAANWESLAAVPKGMAPETAAPLLCAGTTTFNSLRNMKLAPGAWVAVQGVGGLGHLAVQFASKMGYRVIVLSSGSAKEAFARELGALHFIDASKESVVGKIKELTGGQGVSLVIATSPSGKAMASVVEALGPDGTLLALGAGPEPLTVWSGQLIHNNRVIRGWASGSATDSEDTLEFAQAFGIKVMTECFPLSQAAETYDKMNNNTIRFRGVLLPQKK
;
A
#
# COMPACT_ATOMS: atom_id res chain seq x y z
N MET A 1 -12.53 -6.10 20.52
CA MET A 1 -12.74 -7.57 20.58
C MET A 1 -13.86 -7.88 21.56
N ILE A 2 -14.80 -8.76 21.22
CA ILE A 2 -15.97 -9.09 22.08
C ILE A 2 -15.89 -10.51 22.66
N ALA A 3 -15.13 -11.39 22.03
CA ALA A 3 -14.88 -12.75 22.50
C ALA A 3 -13.47 -13.19 22.14
N VAL A 4 -12.89 -14.09 22.95
CA VAL A 4 -11.53 -14.60 22.77
C VAL A 4 -11.56 -16.11 22.94
N GLY A 5 -11.06 -16.85 21.96
CA GLY A 5 -10.93 -18.31 22.01
C GLY A 5 -9.77 -18.76 22.91
N PRO A 6 -9.77 -20.03 23.37
CA PRO A 6 -8.80 -20.52 24.36
C PRO A 6 -7.34 -20.51 23.88
N GLY A 7 -7.10 -20.46 22.56
CA GLY A 7 -5.75 -20.40 21.98
C GLY A 7 -5.17 -19.00 21.81
N ALA A 8 -5.97 -17.96 22.01
CA ALA A 8 -5.60 -16.56 21.72
C ALA A 8 -4.92 -15.88 22.92
N LYS A 9 -3.77 -16.37 23.33
CA LYS A 9 -3.07 -15.95 24.56
C LYS A 9 -2.63 -14.47 24.58
N ARG A 10 -2.48 -13.83 23.43
CA ARG A 10 -2.04 -12.42 23.30
C ARG A 10 -3.18 -11.42 23.56
N TRP A 11 -4.42 -11.81 23.35
CA TRP A 11 -5.56 -10.91 23.24
C TRP A 11 -6.55 -11.05 24.38
N ALA A 12 -7.16 -9.94 24.78
CA ALA A 12 -8.21 -9.89 25.79
C ALA A 12 -9.49 -9.23 25.22
N ILE A 13 -10.62 -9.50 25.86
CA ILE A 13 -11.88 -8.79 25.56
C ILE A 13 -11.66 -7.30 25.81
N GLY A 14 -12.13 -6.46 24.87
CA GLY A 14 -11.93 -5.02 24.90
C GLY A 14 -10.73 -4.54 24.06
N ASP A 15 -9.77 -5.40 23.68
CA ASP A 15 -8.67 -5.01 22.84
C ASP A 15 -9.16 -4.49 21.49
N ARG A 16 -8.51 -3.43 21.01
CA ARG A 16 -8.73 -2.88 19.69
C ARG A 16 -7.75 -3.52 18.70
N VAL A 17 -8.31 -4.26 17.77
CA VAL A 17 -7.52 -5.03 16.80
C VAL A 17 -8.03 -4.78 15.40
N GLY A 18 -7.14 -4.98 14.43
CA GLY A 18 -7.47 -4.98 13.02
C GLY A 18 -6.94 -6.22 12.33
N ARG A 19 -7.50 -6.55 11.19
CA ARG A 19 -7.08 -7.66 10.34
C ARG A 19 -6.88 -7.16 8.91
N GLY A 20 -5.69 -7.40 8.36
CA GLY A 20 -5.36 -7.08 6.99
C GLY A 20 -5.61 -8.23 6.01
N TRP A 21 -4.81 -8.26 4.94
CA TRP A 21 -4.85 -9.29 3.90
C TRP A 21 -4.54 -10.69 4.45
N ALA A 22 -3.48 -10.82 5.26
CA ALA A 22 -3.07 -12.09 5.85
C ALA A 22 -4.09 -12.54 6.90
N GLY A 23 -4.86 -13.57 6.56
CA GLY A 23 -5.96 -14.09 7.38
C GLY A 23 -5.59 -15.24 8.31
N GLY A 24 -4.34 -15.67 8.32
CA GLY A 24 -3.81 -16.73 9.18
C GLY A 24 -2.76 -17.58 8.47
N HIS A 25 -1.95 -18.31 9.27
CA HIS A 25 -0.89 -19.18 8.80
C HIS A 25 -0.71 -20.39 9.72
N CYS A 26 -0.03 -21.44 9.28
CA CYS A 26 -0.01 -22.73 9.98
C CYS A 26 1.13 -22.92 10.99
N PHE A 27 2.10 -22.01 11.06
CA PHE A 27 3.32 -22.07 11.88
C PHE A 27 4.28 -23.26 11.59
N SER A 28 3.85 -24.29 10.84
CA SER A 28 4.55 -25.57 10.71
C SER A 28 5.21 -25.81 9.35
N CYS A 29 4.72 -25.20 8.26
CA CYS A 29 5.30 -25.36 6.93
C CYS A 29 6.70 -24.70 6.84
N LYS A 30 7.42 -25.03 5.77
CA LYS A 30 8.79 -24.54 5.55
C LYS A 30 8.87 -23.02 5.54
N ASN A 31 7.91 -22.35 4.91
CA ASN A 31 7.85 -20.88 4.85
C ASN A 31 7.60 -20.27 6.23
N CYS A 32 6.63 -20.78 6.99
CA CYS A 32 6.38 -20.33 8.37
C CYS A 32 7.60 -20.50 9.27
N ARG A 33 8.27 -21.64 9.18
CA ARG A 33 9.50 -21.90 9.99
C ARG A 33 10.68 -20.98 9.64
N ARG A 34 10.61 -20.28 8.49
CA ARG A 34 11.57 -19.24 8.08
C ARG A 34 11.08 -17.82 8.40
N GLY A 35 9.94 -17.67 9.08
CA GLY A 35 9.32 -16.39 9.35
C GLY A 35 8.62 -15.75 8.15
N GLN A 36 8.46 -16.48 7.06
CA GLN A 36 7.83 -16.03 5.81
C GLN A 36 6.32 -16.32 5.83
N PHE A 37 5.60 -15.76 6.78
CA PHE A 37 4.20 -16.08 7.04
C PHE A 37 3.26 -15.77 5.87
N LEU A 38 3.52 -14.72 5.09
CA LEU A 38 2.75 -14.37 3.91
C LEU A 38 2.79 -15.44 2.81
N PHE A 39 3.84 -16.27 2.81
CA PHE A 39 4.03 -17.36 1.84
C PHE A 39 3.71 -18.73 2.45
N CYS A 40 2.90 -18.76 3.50
CA CYS A 40 2.47 -20.01 4.13
C CYS A 40 1.74 -20.91 3.11
N ASP A 41 2.13 -22.20 3.04
CA ASP A 41 1.50 -23.17 2.12
C ASP A 41 0.00 -23.39 2.43
N HIS A 42 -0.43 -23.09 3.67
CA HIS A 42 -1.81 -23.13 4.14
C HIS A 42 -2.31 -21.75 4.52
N GLY A 43 -1.76 -20.71 3.89
CA GLY A 43 -2.09 -19.32 4.15
C GLY A 43 -3.57 -19.02 3.90
N LYS A 44 -4.18 -18.23 4.78
CA LYS A 44 -5.55 -17.76 4.63
C LYS A 44 -5.55 -16.31 4.20
N VAL A 45 -6.46 -15.97 3.29
CA VAL A 45 -6.64 -14.60 2.79
C VAL A 45 -8.01 -14.10 3.22
N THR A 46 -8.00 -12.96 3.92
CA THR A 46 -9.22 -12.31 4.43
C THR A 46 -10.13 -11.90 3.27
N GLY A 47 -11.38 -12.35 3.32
CA GLY A 47 -12.38 -12.04 2.30
C GLY A 47 -12.29 -12.88 1.01
N LEU A 48 -11.33 -13.85 0.92
CA LEU A 48 -11.20 -14.76 -0.21
C LEU A 48 -11.28 -16.22 0.22
N SER A 49 -10.38 -16.68 1.09
CA SER A 49 -10.38 -18.07 1.58
C SER A 49 -11.03 -18.22 2.96
N VAL A 50 -11.31 -17.12 3.61
CA VAL A 50 -12.06 -17.00 4.87
C VAL A 50 -12.89 -15.73 4.84
N ASP A 51 -13.92 -15.66 5.67
CA ASP A 51 -14.81 -14.50 5.73
C ASP A 51 -14.06 -13.20 5.98
N GLY A 52 -14.54 -12.13 5.34
CA GLY A 52 -14.01 -10.77 5.44
C GLY A 52 -14.66 -9.94 6.55
N GLY A 53 -14.36 -8.65 6.54
CA GLY A 53 -14.79 -7.69 7.56
C GLY A 53 -16.00 -6.82 7.18
N TRP A 54 -16.68 -7.07 6.07
CA TRP A 54 -17.91 -6.35 5.71
C TRP A 54 -19.12 -6.95 6.49
N ALA A 55 -19.01 -6.90 7.79
CA ALA A 55 -19.96 -7.48 8.73
C ALA A 55 -19.93 -6.73 10.08
N GLU A 56 -20.97 -6.86 10.88
CA GLU A 56 -20.98 -6.33 12.25
C GLU A 56 -19.96 -7.05 13.15
N TYR A 57 -19.77 -8.35 12.91
CA TYR A 57 -18.81 -9.20 13.63
C TYR A 57 -18.08 -10.11 12.65
N MET A 58 -16.84 -10.43 12.96
CA MET A 58 -16.05 -11.41 12.21
C MET A 58 -15.27 -12.31 13.18
N ALA A 59 -15.11 -13.57 12.80
CA ALA A 59 -14.17 -14.46 13.45
C ALA A 59 -12.77 -14.31 12.79
N ALA A 60 -11.73 -14.24 13.59
CA ALA A 60 -10.38 -14.08 13.10
C ALA A 60 -9.41 -14.99 13.83
N ASN A 61 -8.43 -15.53 13.11
CA ASN A 61 -7.29 -16.20 13.70
C ASN A 61 -6.47 -15.19 14.51
N TRP A 62 -6.14 -15.51 15.74
CA TRP A 62 -5.47 -14.59 16.66
C TRP A 62 -4.12 -14.08 16.14
N GLU A 63 -3.38 -14.93 15.40
CA GLU A 63 -2.08 -14.61 14.81
C GLU A 63 -2.16 -13.63 13.63
N SER A 64 -3.35 -13.43 13.07
CA SER A 64 -3.59 -12.49 11.97
C SER A 64 -4.04 -11.10 12.42
N LEU A 65 -4.20 -10.90 13.72
CA LEU A 65 -4.65 -9.65 14.30
C LEU A 65 -3.48 -8.73 14.61
N ALA A 66 -3.61 -7.47 14.23
CA ALA A 66 -2.73 -6.37 14.55
C ALA A 66 -3.34 -5.49 15.65
N ALA A 67 -2.56 -5.07 16.63
CA ALA A 67 -2.99 -4.09 17.62
C ALA A 67 -3.22 -2.73 16.94
N VAL A 68 -4.35 -2.10 17.23
CA VAL A 68 -4.63 -0.73 16.77
C VAL A 68 -4.22 0.24 17.88
N PRO A 69 -3.32 1.21 17.61
CA PRO A 69 -2.85 2.16 18.60
C PRO A 69 -3.98 2.93 19.28
N LYS A 70 -3.79 3.25 20.55
CA LYS A 70 -4.74 4.10 21.29
C LYS A 70 -4.90 5.45 20.61
N GLY A 71 -6.13 5.94 20.50
CA GLY A 71 -6.44 7.24 19.90
C GLY A 71 -6.58 7.21 18.36
N MET A 72 -6.12 6.16 17.67
CA MET A 72 -6.34 6.06 16.23
C MET A 72 -7.81 5.73 15.95
N ALA A 73 -8.47 6.52 15.11
CA ALA A 73 -9.85 6.28 14.71
C ALA A 73 -9.98 5.02 13.83
N PRO A 74 -11.06 4.22 13.98
CA PRO A 74 -11.24 2.99 13.20
C PRO A 74 -11.22 3.24 11.69
N GLU A 75 -11.83 4.32 11.23
CA GLU A 75 -11.88 4.74 9.83
C GLU A 75 -10.51 5.14 9.27
N THR A 76 -9.57 5.52 10.12
CA THR A 76 -8.16 5.73 9.76
C THR A 76 -7.39 4.42 9.74
N ALA A 77 -7.61 3.55 10.74
CA ALA A 77 -6.90 2.29 10.87
C ALA A 77 -7.24 1.30 9.76
N ALA A 78 -8.52 1.19 9.38
CA ALA A 78 -8.97 0.19 8.42
C ALA A 78 -8.25 0.24 7.06
N PRO A 79 -8.10 1.38 6.37
CA PRO A 79 -7.33 1.44 5.13
C PRO A 79 -5.83 1.22 5.32
N LEU A 80 -5.28 1.56 6.49
CA LEU A 80 -3.88 1.34 6.80
C LEU A 80 -3.52 -0.15 6.90
N LEU A 81 -4.45 -1.00 7.29
CA LEU A 81 -4.27 -2.46 7.37
C LEU A 81 -4.19 -3.15 5.99
N CYS A 82 -4.49 -2.44 4.91
CA CYS A 82 -4.34 -2.96 3.55
C CYS A 82 -3.42 -2.03 2.74
N ALA A 83 -3.93 -0.88 2.27
CA ALA A 83 -3.17 0.05 1.45
C ALA A 83 -1.97 0.65 2.19
N GLY A 84 -2.12 0.94 3.49
CA GLY A 84 -1.02 1.39 4.34
C GLY A 84 0.08 0.33 4.46
N THR A 85 -0.27 -0.87 4.90
CA THR A 85 0.70 -1.97 5.04
C THR A 85 1.38 -2.30 3.70
N THR A 86 0.62 -2.31 2.60
CA THR A 86 1.20 -2.56 1.27
C THR A 86 2.26 -1.52 0.91
N THR A 87 1.97 -0.24 1.08
CA THR A 87 2.88 0.85 0.70
C THR A 87 4.05 1.02 1.67
N PHE A 88 3.78 1.00 2.97
CA PHE A 88 4.81 1.14 4.00
C PHE A 88 5.78 -0.03 4.00
N ASN A 89 5.24 -1.27 4.09
CA ASN A 89 6.06 -2.46 4.22
C ASN A 89 6.89 -2.72 2.96
N SER A 90 6.32 -2.52 1.76
CA SER A 90 7.09 -2.64 0.53
C SER A 90 8.22 -1.61 0.48
N LEU A 91 7.94 -0.35 0.79
CA LEU A 91 8.91 0.75 0.73
C LEU A 91 10.08 0.54 1.71
N ARG A 92 9.81 0.20 2.99
CA ARG A 92 10.87 -0.03 3.99
C ARG A 92 11.80 -1.19 3.61
N ASN A 93 11.26 -2.19 2.89
CA ASN A 93 12.04 -3.35 2.43
C ASN A 93 12.85 -3.09 1.15
N MET A 94 12.72 -1.91 0.53
CA MET A 94 13.62 -1.50 -0.55
C MET A 94 15.00 -1.06 -0.05
N LYS A 95 15.12 -0.75 1.24
CA LYS A 95 16.40 -0.40 1.90
C LYS A 95 17.17 0.70 1.17
N LEU A 96 16.46 1.72 0.73
CA LEU A 96 17.07 2.85 0.02
C LEU A 96 17.88 3.72 0.97
N ALA A 97 18.92 4.35 0.44
CA ALA A 97 19.67 5.35 1.19
C ALA A 97 18.79 6.59 1.49
N PRO A 98 18.94 7.24 2.66
CA PRO A 98 18.28 8.51 2.94
C PRO A 98 18.53 9.52 1.82
N GLY A 99 17.51 10.30 1.45
CA GLY A 99 17.59 11.25 0.35
C GLY A 99 17.54 10.67 -1.05
N ALA A 100 17.35 9.35 -1.21
CA ALA A 100 17.17 8.75 -2.53
C ALA A 100 15.95 9.34 -3.27
N TRP A 101 16.03 9.38 -4.59
CA TRP A 101 14.91 9.77 -5.43
C TRP A 101 13.90 8.61 -5.56
N VAL A 102 12.65 8.89 -5.26
CA VAL A 102 11.53 7.94 -5.37
C VAL A 102 10.42 8.56 -6.22
N ALA A 103 10.01 7.89 -7.26
CA ALA A 103 8.84 8.29 -8.03
C ALA A 103 7.61 7.48 -7.59
N VAL A 104 6.46 8.14 -7.42
CA VAL A 104 5.17 7.50 -7.14
C VAL A 104 4.25 7.70 -8.34
N GLN A 105 3.91 6.59 -9.01
CA GLN A 105 3.03 6.61 -10.17
C GLN A 105 1.58 6.43 -9.74
N GLY A 106 0.80 7.52 -9.88
CA GLY A 106 -0.60 7.60 -9.49
C GLY A 106 -0.82 8.12 -8.07
N VAL A 107 -1.85 8.95 -7.89
CA VAL A 107 -2.31 9.47 -6.60
C VAL A 107 -3.76 9.04 -6.40
N GLY A 108 -3.92 7.88 -5.85
CA GLY A 108 -5.20 7.24 -5.50
C GLY A 108 -5.10 6.56 -4.14
N GLY A 109 -5.85 5.46 -3.95
CA GLY A 109 -5.93 4.74 -2.68
C GLY A 109 -4.61 4.22 -2.11
N LEU A 110 -3.65 3.83 -2.96
CA LEU A 110 -2.28 3.46 -2.57
C LEU A 110 -1.35 4.68 -2.65
N GLY A 111 -1.42 5.43 -3.75
CA GLY A 111 -0.44 6.47 -4.05
C GLY A 111 -0.43 7.62 -3.05
N HIS A 112 -1.59 8.07 -2.52
CA HIS A 112 -1.61 9.13 -1.51
C HIS A 112 -0.91 8.73 -0.20
N LEU A 113 -0.89 7.44 0.13
CA LEU A 113 -0.13 6.91 1.27
C LEU A 113 1.35 6.74 0.91
N ALA A 114 1.65 6.20 -0.28
CA ALA A 114 3.02 6.00 -0.75
C ALA A 114 3.83 7.32 -0.77
N VAL A 115 3.23 8.43 -1.23
CA VAL A 115 3.86 9.76 -1.21
C VAL A 115 4.23 10.16 0.20
N GLN A 116 3.30 10.03 1.14
CA GLN A 116 3.52 10.43 2.54
C GLN A 116 4.56 9.54 3.21
N PHE A 117 4.44 8.23 3.10
CA PHE A 117 5.42 7.30 3.66
C PHE A 117 6.82 7.57 3.10
N ALA A 118 6.97 7.72 1.79
CA ALA A 118 8.26 8.00 1.17
C ALA A 118 8.85 9.33 1.67
N SER A 119 8.05 10.38 1.73
CA SER A 119 8.47 11.69 2.24
C SER A 119 8.88 11.63 3.71
N LYS A 120 8.07 10.97 4.57
CA LYS A 120 8.37 10.84 6.01
C LYS A 120 9.55 9.91 6.32
N MET A 121 9.88 9.00 5.41
CA MET A 121 11.11 8.20 5.47
C MET A 121 12.37 8.94 4.97
N GLY A 122 12.23 10.23 4.56
CA GLY A 122 13.36 11.06 4.17
C GLY A 122 13.77 10.93 2.69
N TYR A 123 12.89 10.41 1.83
CA TYR A 123 13.14 10.32 0.38
C TYR A 123 12.69 11.58 -0.36
N ARG A 124 13.32 11.86 -1.49
CA ARG A 124 12.92 12.93 -2.42
C ARG A 124 11.86 12.40 -3.36
N VAL A 125 10.62 12.85 -3.18
CA VAL A 125 9.46 12.26 -3.85
C VAL A 125 9.08 13.04 -5.11
N ILE A 126 8.96 12.34 -6.23
CA ILE A 126 8.40 12.81 -7.50
C ILE A 126 7.06 12.10 -7.71
N VAL A 127 5.98 12.83 -7.91
CA VAL A 127 4.68 12.25 -8.23
C VAL A 127 4.44 12.29 -9.73
N LEU A 128 3.97 11.18 -10.29
CA LEU A 128 3.59 11.02 -11.69
C LEU A 128 2.08 10.83 -11.78
N SER A 129 1.37 11.71 -12.47
CA SER A 129 -0.08 11.60 -12.65
C SER A 129 -0.51 12.25 -13.96
N SER A 130 -1.65 11.85 -14.52
CA SER A 130 -2.23 12.52 -15.68
C SER A 130 -3.08 13.71 -15.25
N GLY A 131 -2.80 14.87 -15.84
CA GLY A 131 -3.47 16.14 -15.53
C GLY A 131 -2.97 16.81 -14.25
N SER A 132 -3.03 18.14 -14.21
CA SER A 132 -2.50 18.96 -13.11
C SER A 132 -3.42 19.05 -11.87
N ALA A 133 -4.65 18.55 -11.94
CA ALA A 133 -5.65 18.70 -10.88
C ALA A 133 -5.22 18.13 -9.52
N LYS A 134 -4.25 17.22 -9.50
CA LYS A 134 -3.75 16.58 -8.26
C LYS A 134 -2.41 17.16 -7.78
N GLU A 135 -1.85 18.16 -8.46
CA GLU A 135 -0.52 18.68 -8.12
C GLU A 135 -0.47 19.30 -6.72
N ALA A 136 -1.37 20.24 -6.43
CA ALA A 136 -1.42 20.89 -5.11
C ALA A 136 -1.56 19.85 -3.99
N PHE A 137 -2.46 18.90 -4.17
CA PHE A 137 -2.65 17.81 -3.22
C PHE A 137 -1.41 16.92 -3.07
N ALA A 138 -0.73 16.57 -4.17
CA ALA A 138 0.51 15.78 -4.10
C ALA A 138 1.61 16.51 -3.31
N ARG A 139 1.72 17.82 -3.48
CA ARG A 139 2.67 18.66 -2.71
C ARG A 139 2.32 18.71 -1.22
N GLU A 140 1.06 18.84 -0.85
CA GLU A 140 0.61 18.75 0.54
C GLU A 140 0.98 17.41 1.19
N LEU A 141 0.97 16.33 0.42
CA LEU A 141 1.37 15.01 0.89
C LEU A 141 2.90 14.85 1.01
N GLY A 142 3.69 15.82 0.56
CA GLY A 142 5.15 15.82 0.68
C GLY A 142 5.91 15.53 -0.61
N ALA A 143 5.27 15.61 -1.79
CA ALA A 143 5.97 15.54 -3.06
C ALA A 143 6.82 16.80 -3.30
N LEU A 144 8.10 16.62 -3.64
CA LEU A 144 8.98 17.71 -4.08
C LEU A 144 8.66 18.16 -5.50
N HIS A 145 8.33 17.22 -6.37
CA HIS A 145 8.02 17.47 -7.77
C HIS A 145 6.75 16.71 -8.19
N PHE A 146 6.06 17.29 -9.15
CA PHE A 146 4.92 16.69 -9.83
C PHE A 146 5.17 16.71 -11.34
N ILE A 147 4.93 15.60 -12.01
CA ILE A 147 5.06 15.47 -13.47
C ILE A 147 3.68 15.10 -14.03
N ASP A 148 3.16 15.95 -14.91
CA ASP A 148 1.94 15.68 -15.67
C ASP A 148 2.25 14.78 -16.86
N ALA A 149 2.04 13.48 -16.69
CA ALA A 149 2.32 12.47 -17.72
C ALA A 149 1.48 12.62 -19.00
N SER A 150 0.48 13.51 -19.01
CA SER A 150 -0.29 13.82 -20.23
C SER A 150 0.34 14.93 -21.08
N LYS A 151 1.27 15.70 -20.52
CA LYS A 151 1.85 16.88 -21.16
C LYS A 151 3.32 16.76 -21.49
N GLU A 152 4.05 15.94 -20.74
CA GLU A 152 5.52 15.87 -20.85
C GLU A 152 6.05 14.44 -20.77
N SER A 153 7.27 14.25 -21.27
CA SER A 153 7.96 12.97 -21.15
C SER A 153 8.36 12.71 -19.71
N VAL A 154 7.71 11.75 -19.07
CA VAL A 154 8.01 11.34 -17.68
C VAL A 154 9.48 10.97 -17.51
N VAL A 155 10.03 10.14 -18.41
CA VAL A 155 11.43 9.70 -18.36
C VAL A 155 12.38 10.86 -18.53
N GLY A 156 12.13 11.74 -19.52
CA GLY A 156 12.95 12.93 -19.77
C GLY A 156 12.95 13.86 -18.55
N LYS A 157 11.77 14.13 -17.97
CA LYS A 157 11.65 15.04 -16.83
C LYS A 157 12.28 14.47 -15.56
N ILE A 158 12.13 13.17 -15.29
CA ILE A 158 12.83 12.52 -14.18
C ILE A 158 14.34 12.65 -14.34
N LYS A 159 14.90 12.40 -15.54
CA LYS A 159 16.33 12.56 -15.78
C LYS A 159 16.80 13.99 -15.56
N GLU A 160 16.04 14.98 -16.03
CA GLU A 160 16.33 16.41 -15.78
C GLU A 160 16.41 16.69 -14.27
N LEU A 161 15.38 16.30 -13.51
CA LEU A 161 15.29 16.56 -12.06
C LEU A 161 16.36 15.84 -11.24
N THR A 162 16.86 14.71 -11.74
CA THR A 162 17.85 13.86 -11.05
C THR A 162 19.28 14.04 -11.59
N GLY A 163 19.53 15.06 -12.41
CA GLY A 163 20.85 15.28 -13.02
C GLY A 163 21.33 14.12 -13.91
N GLY A 164 20.41 13.47 -14.60
CA GLY A 164 20.67 12.33 -15.49
C GLY A 164 20.69 10.96 -14.82
N GLN A 165 20.70 10.91 -13.47
CA GLN A 165 20.84 9.65 -12.71
C GLN A 165 19.62 8.74 -12.74
N GLY A 166 18.40 9.30 -12.91
CA GLY A 166 17.15 8.57 -12.75
C GLY A 166 16.78 8.37 -11.27
N VAL A 167 15.70 7.62 -11.01
CA VAL A 167 15.23 7.36 -9.65
C VAL A 167 15.66 5.97 -9.16
N SER A 168 15.88 5.82 -7.86
CA SER A 168 16.21 4.53 -7.23
C SER A 168 14.99 3.63 -7.17
N LEU A 169 13.78 4.20 -7.10
CA LEU A 169 12.54 3.46 -6.99
C LEU A 169 11.42 4.15 -7.74
N VAL A 170 10.63 3.37 -8.48
CA VAL A 170 9.28 3.75 -8.91
C VAL A 170 8.28 2.90 -8.17
N ILE A 171 7.38 3.51 -7.40
CA ILE A 171 6.23 2.85 -6.77
C ILE A 171 5.05 2.97 -7.74
N ALA A 172 4.73 1.88 -8.43
CA ALA A 172 3.65 1.85 -9.40
C ALA A 172 2.33 1.41 -8.74
N THR A 173 1.40 2.34 -8.59
CA THR A 173 0.10 2.10 -7.94
C THR A 173 -1.06 1.99 -8.93
N SER A 174 -0.81 2.24 -10.22
CA SER A 174 -1.78 2.04 -11.30
C SER A 174 -1.91 0.54 -11.62
N PRO A 175 -3.11 0.04 -11.97
CA PRO A 175 -3.29 -1.33 -12.44
C PRO A 175 -2.87 -1.56 -13.90
N SER A 176 -2.46 -0.51 -14.63
CA SER A 176 -2.09 -0.60 -16.04
C SER A 176 -0.65 -1.05 -16.23
N GLY A 177 -0.45 -2.22 -16.84
CA GLY A 177 0.87 -2.74 -17.21
C GLY A 177 1.61 -1.84 -18.20
N LYS A 178 0.88 -1.23 -19.15
CA LYS A 178 1.43 -0.24 -20.09
C LYS A 178 1.97 1.00 -19.37
N ALA A 179 1.22 1.52 -18.38
CA ALA A 179 1.67 2.66 -17.60
C ALA A 179 2.91 2.30 -16.75
N MET A 180 2.97 1.11 -16.17
CA MET A 180 4.16 0.63 -15.45
C MET A 180 5.37 0.50 -16.38
N ALA A 181 5.20 -0.09 -17.57
CA ALA A 181 6.27 -0.27 -18.54
C ALA A 181 6.88 1.07 -18.99
N SER A 182 6.06 2.11 -19.17
CA SER A 182 6.49 3.42 -19.65
C SER A 182 7.48 4.15 -18.74
N VAL A 183 7.63 3.74 -17.49
CA VAL A 183 8.50 4.39 -16.51
C VAL A 183 9.76 3.59 -16.16
N VAL A 184 9.94 2.40 -16.76
CA VAL A 184 11.12 1.55 -16.49
C VAL A 184 12.43 2.27 -16.83
N GLU A 185 12.46 3.05 -17.90
CA GLU A 185 13.66 3.81 -18.31
C GLU A 185 13.95 5.06 -17.47
N ALA A 186 13.04 5.42 -16.58
CA ALA A 186 13.26 6.45 -15.57
C ALA A 186 14.10 5.96 -14.38
N LEU A 187 14.24 4.65 -14.24
CA LEU A 187 15.06 4.03 -13.19
C LEU A 187 16.55 4.25 -13.48
N GLY A 188 17.27 4.66 -12.47
CA GLY A 188 18.74 4.75 -12.47
C GLY A 188 19.41 3.38 -12.31
N PRO A 189 20.73 3.35 -12.06
CA PRO A 189 21.47 2.13 -11.76
C PRO A 189 20.89 1.41 -10.54
N ASP A 190 20.73 0.07 -10.66
CA ASP A 190 20.11 -0.82 -9.65
C ASP A 190 18.69 -0.38 -9.22
N GLY A 191 18.05 0.47 -10.02
CA GLY A 191 16.72 0.99 -9.71
C GLY A 191 15.64 -0.07 -9.79
N THR A 192 14.63 0.04 -8.94
CA THR A 192 13.53 -0.93 -8.85
C THR A 192 12.19 -0.31 -9.28
N LEU A 193 11.48 -0.98 -10.17
CA LEU A 193 10.04 -0.78 -10.37
C LEU A 193 9.28 -1.67 -9.39
N LEU A 194 8.63 -1.07 -8.41
CA LEU A 194 7.82 -1.75 -7.41
C LEU A 194 6.35 -1.76 -7.85
N ALA A 195 5.88 -2.89 -8.35
CA ALA A 195 4.51 -3.08 -8.79
C ALA A 195 3.59 -3.37 -7.61
N LEU A 196 2.71 -2.46 -7.27
CA LEU A 196 1.69 -2.57 -6.22
C LEU A 196 0.27 -2.57 -6.78
N GLY A 197 0.03 -1.90 -7.89
CA GLY A 197 -1.25 -1.96 -8.61
C GLY A 197 -1.41 -3.32 -9.29
N ALA A 198 -2.56 -3.96 -9.09
CA ALA A 198 -2.89 -5.23 -9.75
C ALA A 198 -3.99 -5.02 -10.80
N GLY A 199 -3.77 -5.51 -12.00
CA GLY A 199 -4.72 -5.46 -13.11
C GLY A 199 -4.48 -6.61 -14.10
N PRO A 200 -5.42 -6.84 -15.02
CA PRO A 200 -5.33 -7.93 -15.99
C PRO A 200 -4.36 -7.65 -17.14
N GLU A 201 -3.95 -6.38 -17.32
CA GLU A 201 -3.07 -5.99 -18.42
C GLU A 201 -1.63 -6.43 -18.16
N PRO A 202 -0.98 -7.12 -19.10
CA PRO A 202 0.40 -7.57 -18.91
C PRO A 202 1.37 -6.39 -18.87
N LEU A 203 2.38 -6.48 -18.00
CA LEU A 203 3.53 -5.58 -17.97
C LEU A 203 4.55 -6.06 -19.01
N THR A 204 4.65 -5.36 -20.13
CA THR A 204 5.55 -5.71 -21.23
C THR A 204 6.81 -4.86 -21.19
N VAL A 205 7.94 -5.50 -20.94
CA VAL A 205 9.28 -4.90 -21.02
C VAL A 205 10.20 -5.79 -21.83
N TRP A 206 11.16 -5.23 -22.54
CA TRP A 206 12.18 -6.00 -23.22
C TRP A 206 13.44 -6.12 -22.35
N SER A 207 14.16 -7.21 -22.49
CA SER A 207 15.30 -7.54 -21.61
C SER A 207 16.38 -6.45 -21.55
N GLY A 208 16.66 -5.78 -22.67
CA GLY A 208 17.62 -4.69 -22.71
C GLY A 208 17.30 -3.52 -21.77
N GLN A 209 16.02 -3.24 -21.52
CA GLN A 209 15.63 -2.22 -20.54
C GLN A 209 16.04 -2.59 -19.12
N LEU A 210 16.13 -3.88 -18.80
CA LEU A 210 16.53 -4.38 -17.48
C LEU A 210 18.05 -4.51 -17.39
N ILE A 211 18.70 -5.10 -18.42
CA ILE A 211 20.14 -5.31 -18.46
C ILE A 211 20.89 -3.97 -18.35
N HIS A 212 20.42 -2.97 -19.07
CA HIS A 212 20.96 -1.62 -18.96
C HIS A 212 20.65 -1.04 -17.58
N ASN A 213 21.67 -0.75 -16.78
CA ASN A 213 21.59 -0.27 -15.40
C ASN A 213 21.12 -1.31 -14.34
N ASN A 214 21.13 -2.61 -14.62
CA ASN A 214 20.74 -3.66 -13.65
C ASN A 214 19.36 -3.42 -13.02
N ARG A 215 18.39 -2.96 -13.80
CA ARG A 215 17.07 -2.61 -13.29
C ARG A 215 16.28 -3.84 -12.84
N VAL A 216 15.47 -3.66 -11.81
CA VAL A 216 14.66 -4.72 -11.22
C VAL A 216 13.17 -4.40 -11.32
N ILE A 217 12.35 -5.40 -11.61
CA ILE A 217 10.89 -5.33 -11.44
C ILE A 217 10.52 -6.25 -10.30
N ARG A 218 9.80 -5.72 -9.32
CA ARG A 218 9.43 -6.44 -8.11
C ARG A 218 7.98 -6.21 -7.75
N GLY A 219 7.23 -7.29 -7.52
CA GLY A 219 5.91 -7.25 -6.90
C GLY A 219 6.02 -7.28 -5.38
N TRP A 220 4.98 -6.81 -4.69
CA TRP A 220 4.89 -6.89 -3.24
C TRP A 220 3.46 -7.14 -2.78
N ALA A 221 3.27 -8.14 -1.94
CA ALA A 221 1.99 -8.46 -1.34
C ALA A 221 1.93 -7.97 0.10
N SER A 222 1.22 -6.88 0.38
CA SER A 222 0.86 -6.40 1.73
C SER A 222 1.91 -6.69 2.84
N GLY A 223 1.48 -7.27 3.96
CA GLY A 223 2.32 -7.63 5.10
C GLY A 223 1.63 -8.58 6.08
N SER A 224 2.38 -9.05 7.07
CA SER A 224 1.89 -9.81 8.21
C SER A 224 1.13 -8.91 9.20
N ALA A 225 0.62 -9.50 10.28
CA ALA A 225 0.03 -8.74 11.38
C ALA A 225 1.03 -7.76 12.02
N THR A 226 2.28 -8.20 12.23
CA THR A 226 3.35 -7.35 12.76
C THR A 226 3.69 -6.20 11.80
N ASP A 227 3.77 -6.46 10.49
CA ASP A 227 3.97 -5.38 9.50
C ASP A 227 2.82 -4.36 9.53
N SER A 228 1.61 -4.83 9.85
CA SER A 228 0.44 -3.95 10.01
C SER A 228 0.54 -3.11 11.30
N GLU A 229 1.01 -3.69 12.42
CA GLU A 229 1.27 -2.94 13.66
C GLU A 229 2.30 -1.84 13.41
N ASP A 230 3.47 -2.17 12.83
CA ASP A 230 4.51 -1.21 12.47
C ASP A 230 3.98 -0.09 11.56
N THR A 231 3.08 -0.43 10.61
CA THR A 231 2.46 0.55 9.73
C THR A 231 1.57 1.53 10.49
N LEU A 232 0.72 1.01 11.40
CA LEU A 232 -0.18 1.83 12.21
C LEU A 232 0.60 2.74 13.16
N GLU A 233 1.63 2.20 13.82
CA GLU A 233 2.51 2.96 14.70
C GLU A 233 3.26 4.07 13.96
N PHE A 234 3.84 3.76 12.81
CA PHE A 234 4.49 4.76 11.97
C PHE A 234 3.50 5.83 11.51
N ALA A 235 2.31 5.41 11.06
CA ALA A 235 1.29 6.35 10.60
C ALA A 235 0.86 7.33 11.70
N GLN A 236 0.71 6.85 12.94
CA GLN A 236 0.38 7.68 14.08
C GLN A 236 1.54 8.61 14.46
N ALA A 237 2.76 8.08 14.55
CA ALA A 237 3.93 8.85 14.96
C ALA A 237 4.29 9.98 13.99
N PHE A 238 4.09 9.77 12.70
CA PHE A 238 4.45 10.74 11.65
C PHE A 238 3.25 11.48 11.06
N GLY A 239 2.05 11.29 11.59
CA GLY A 239 0.85 12.02 11.17
C GLY A 239 0.43 11.73 9.74
N ILE A 240 0.49 10.47 9.30
CA ILE A 240 0.03 10.07 7.96
C ILE A 240 -1.48 10.28 7.86
N LYS A 241 -1.88 11.09 6.89
CA LYS A 241 -3.29 11.40 6.63
C LYS A 241 -3.89 10.35 5.68
N VAL A 242 -4.91 9.66 6.15
CA VAL A 242 -5.67 8.70 5.33
C VAL A 242 -6.92 9.39 4.80
N MET A 243 -7.04 9.47 3.48
CA MET A 243 -8.22 10.07 2.84
C MET A 243 -9.34 9.02 2.77
N THR A 244 -10.38 9.22 3.58
CA THR A 244 -11.50 8.28 3.70
C THR A 244 -12.84 8.95 3.46
N GLU A 245 -13.77 8.22 2.89
CA GLU A 245 -15.20 8.51 2.89
C GLU A 245 -15.90 7.37 3.63
N CYS A 246 -16.69 7.72 4.65
CA CYS A 246 -17.34 6.75 5.52
C CYS A 246 -18.78 6.52 5.08
N PHE A 247 -19.19 5.28 5.06
CA PHE A 247 -20.54 4.85 4.68
C PHE A 247 -21.09 3.85 5.72
N PRO A 248 -22.40 3.82 5.95
CA PRO A 248 -22.99 2.76 6.79
C PRO A 248 -22.82 1.39 6.12
N LEU A 249 -22.66 0.34 6.92
CA LEU A 249 -22.51 -1.03 6.42
C LEU A 249 -23.66 -1.45 5.47
N SER A 250 -24.86 -0.95 5.68
CA SER A 250 -26.02 -1.19 4.80
C SER A 250 -25.85 -0.68 3.36
N GLN A 251 -24.90 0.24 3.13
CA GLN A 251 -24.56 0.77 1.80
C GLN A 251 -23.35 0.09 1.19
N ALA A 252 -22.99 -1.12 1.61
CA ALA A 252 -21.80 -1.81 1.11
C ALA A 252 -21.79 -1.98 -0.41
N ALA A 253 -22.90 -2.38 -1.02
CA ALA A 253 -23.02 -2.54 -2.47
C ALA A 253 -22.83 -1.20 -3.20
N GLU A 254 -23.52 -0.15 -2.77
CA GLU A 254 -23.38 1.20 -3.36
C GLU A 254 -21.95 1.74 -3.23
N THR A 255 -21.33 1.53 -2.06
CA THR A 255 -19.94 1.95 -1.82
C THR A 255 -18.96 1.20 -2.72
N TYR A 256 -19.19 -0.09 -2.96
CA TYR A 256 -18.40 -0.88 -3.88
C TYR A 256 -18.51 -0.36 -5.32
N ASP A 257 -19.72 -0.03 -5.78
CA ASP A 257 -19.94 0.56 -7.10
C ASP A 257 -19.26 1.94 -7.25
N LYS A 258 -19.34 2.79 -6.23
CA LYS A 258 -18.63 4.07 -6.19
C LYS A 258 -17.11 3.88 -6.28
N MET A 259 -16.56 2.87 -5.61
CA MET A 259 -15.14 2.54 -5.68
C MET A 259 -14.75 2.12 -7.10
N ASN A 260 -15.50 1.22 -7.73
CA ASN A 260 -15.24 0.75 -9.09
C ASN A 260 -15.31 1.88 -10.12
N ASN A 261 -16.20 2.84 -9.92
CA ASN A 261 -16.37 4.01 -10.77
C ASN A 261 -15.40 5.15 -10.45
N ASN A 262 -14.43 4.94 -9.52
CA ASN A 262 -13.43 5.92 -9.08
C ASN A 262 -14.04 7.24 -8.55
N THR A 263 -15.21 7.20 -7.94
CA THR A 263 -15.89 8.38 -7.39
C THR A 263 -15.55 8.63 -5.92
N ILE A 264 -14.90 7.66 -5.23
CA ILE A 264 -14.45 7.79 -3.83
C ILE A 264 -13.04 8.40 -3.77
N ARG A 265 -12.81 9.32 -2.82
CA ARG A 265 -11.54 10.00 -2.59
C ARG A 265 -10.98 9.71 -1.18
N PHE A 266 -10.17 8.66 -0.92
CA PHE A 266 -9.76 7.62 -1.91
C PHE A 266 -10.14 6.24 -1.40
N ARG A 267 -10.52 6.12 -0.12
CA ARG A 267 -10.86 4.85 0.53
C ARG A 267 -12.26 4.90 1.10
N GLY A 268 -13.15 4.06 0.58
CA GLY A 268 -14.47 3.85 1.18
C GLY A 268 -14.33 3.01 2.45
N VAL A 269 -14.85 3.48 3.56
CA VAL A 269 -14.87 2.76 4.83
C VAL A 269 -16.31 2.49 5.25
N LEU A 270 -16.63 1.22 5.44
CA LEU A 270 -17.94 0.81 5.93
C LEU A 270 -17.95 0.81 7.46
N LEU A 271 -18.90 1.53 8.03
CA LEU A 271 -19.09 1.62 9.48
C LEU A 271 -20.29 0.76 9.88
N PRO A 272 -20.09 -0.32 10.68
CA PRO A 272 -21.18 -1.02 11.30
C PRO A 272 -21.98 -0.07 12.22
N GLN A 273 -23.31 -0.16 12.20
CA GLN A 273 -24.12 0.61 13.13
C GLN A 273 -23.87 0.09 14.56
N LYS A 274 -23.65 1.02 15.49
CA LYS A 274 -23.68 0.67 16.92
C LYS A 274 -25.11 0.27 17.27
N LYS A 275 -25.31 -0.98 17.68
CA LYS A 275 -26.54 -1.35 18.39
C LYS A 275 -26.50 -0.84 19.80
#